data_e0636b4578901c74e9cb26e96ecba253
#
_entry.id   e0636b4578901c74e9cb26e96ecba253
#
_cell.length_a   1.000
_cell.length_b   1.000
_cell.length_c   1.000
_cell.angle_alpha   90.00
_cell.angle_beta   90.00
_cell.angle_gamma   90.00
#
_symmetry.space_group_name_H-M   'P 1'
#
loop_
_entity.id
_entity.type
_entity.pdbx_description
1 polymer ?
#
loop_
_entity_poly.entity_id
_entity_poly.type
_entity_poly.pdbx_seq_one_letter_code
_entity_poly.pdbx_strand_id
1 'polypeptide(L)'
;MGRDLPIETADQRHTWLSGTLRRGFAWAGDLIVPPVCAACRGALSSHHTLCAACWRDVGFIRAPLCDRLGIPLPFDTGGPTVSAAALADPPDYDRARAATYFAGTAQRLVHGFKYSDRQELRVLLGAWMQAAGHDLLDDAHLIVPVPMNRRRLFWRTFNQAAILAHEIGRRTGLPVSVSALRRRRATMPQVGLTRAQRRVNMEGAFGVAKRKRHLIDGHNILLIDDVITTGATINACARVLLRAGAARVDVLTVAMVAGEVPLTP
;
A
#
# COMPACT_ATOMS: atom_id res chain seq x y z
N MET A 1 32.96 61.72 -1.34
CA MET A 1 31.55 62.08 -1.62
C MET A 1 31.10 61.18 -2.75
N GLY A 2 30.52 60.02 -2.43
CA GLY A 2 29.92 59.07 -3.33
C GLY A 2 28.53 58.75 -2.82
N ARG A 3 27.50 59.05 -3.58
CA ARG A 3 26.10 58.83 -3.23
C ARG A 3 25.73 57.41 -3.64
N ASP A 4 25.37 56.58 -2.67
CA ASP A 4 24.73 55.28 -2.87
C ASP A 4 23.24 55.51 -3.16
N LEU A 5 22.81 55.02 -4.35
CA LEU A 5 21.40 54.95 -4.74
C LEU A 5 20.84 53.59 -4.24
N PRO A 6 19.64 53.49 -3.68
CA PRO A 6 19.05 52.22 -3.33
C PRO A 6 18.53 51.49 -4.54
N ILE A 7 18.86 50.19 -4.60
CA ILE A 7 18.31 49.24 -5.59
C ILE A 7 16.89 48.90 -5.15
N GLU A 8 15.91 49.34 -5.94
CA GLU A 8 14.51 48.91 -5.81
C GLU A 8 14.38 47.45 -6.19
N THR A 9 13.99 46.60 -5.25
CA THR A 9 13.62 45.20 -5.49
C THR A 9 12.22 45.14 -6.08
N ALA A 10 12.14 45.07 -7.41
CA ALA A 10 10.92 44.70 -8.13
C ALA A 10 10.80 43.17 -8.13
N ASP A 11 10.11 42.57 -7.19
CA ASP A 11 9.43 41.26 -7.40
C ASP A 11 8.51 40.84 -6.23
N GLN A 12 7.40 41.54 -6.04
CA GLN A 12 6.32 41.09 -5.14
C GLN A 12 4.91 41.10 -5.77
N ARG A 13 4.78 41.33 -7.06
CA ARG A 13 3.44 41.45 -7.68
C ARG A 13 2.98 40.23 -8.47
N HIS A 14 3.81 39.21 -8.66
CA HIS A 14 3.45 38.04 -9.47
C HIS A 14 2.92 36.83 -8.70
N THR A 15 3.00 36.82 -7.37
CA THR A 15 2.56 35.65 -6.57
C THR A 15 1.09 35.66 -6.19
N TRP A 16 0.40 36.78 -6.24
CA TRP A 16 -1.02 36.88 -5.86
C TRP A 16 -2.00 36.46 -6.98
N LEU A 17 -1.65 36.66 -8.24
CA LEU A 17 -2.52 36.31 -9.38
C LEU A 17 -2.57 34.81 -9.67
N SER A 18 -1.52 34.05 -9.31
CA SER A 18 -1.50 32.60 -9.50
C SER A 18 -2.39 31.83 -8.52
N GLY A 19 -2.59 32.36 -7.32
CA GLY A 19 -3.43 31.73 -6.30
C GLY A 19 -4.93 31.84 -6.58
N THR A 20 -5.38 32.99 -7.09
CA THR A 20 -6.79 33.23 -7.40
C THR A 20 -7.26 32.52 -8.66
N LEU A 21 -6.41 32.44 -9.68
CA LEU A 21 -6.70 31.66 -10.91
C LEU A 21 -6.77 30.15 -10.62
N ARG A 22 -5.86 29.59 -9.80
CA ARG A 22 -5.92 28.19 -9.40
C ARG A 22 -7.16 27.84 -8.57
N ARG A 23 -7.63 28.76 -7.71
CA ARG A 23 -8.88 28.60 -6.95
C ARG A 23 -10.11 28.67 -7.87
N GLY A 24 -10.12 29.58 -8.85
CA GLY A 24 -11.21 29.69 -9.83
C GLY A 24 -11.34 28.45 -10.72
N PHE A 25 -10.23 27.88 -11.18
CA PHE A 25 -10.24 26.63 -11.96
C PHE A 25 -10.64 25.42 -11.12
N ALA A 26 -10.27 25.36 -9.84
CA ALA A 26 -10.70 24.30 -8.94
C ALA A 26 -12.23 24.35 -8.74
N TRP A 27 -12.80 25.55 -8.54
CA TRP A 27 -14.24 25.75 -8.35
C TRP A 27 -15.07 25.39 -9.59
N ALA A 28 -14.58 25.71 -10.79
CA ALA A 28 -15.20 25.32 -12.06
C ALA A 28 -15.11 23.79 -12.28
N GLY A 29 -14.02 23.15 -11.88
CA GLY A 29 -13.86 21.69 -11.90
C GLY A 29 -14.83 20.97 -10.95
N ASP A 30 -15.02 21.50 -9.75
CA ASP A 30 -15.95 20.96 -8.73
C ASP A 30 -17.42 21.09 -9.16
N LEU A 31 -17.75 22.05 -10.02
CA LEU A 31 -19.10 22.18 -10.58
C LEU A 31 -19.42 21.11 -11.64
N ILE A 32 -18.39 20.65 -12.37
CA ILE A 32 -18.51 19.62 -13.41
C ILE A 32 -18.41 18.21 -12.80
N VAL A 33 -17.54 18.03 -11.79
CA VAL A 33 -17.34 16.76 -11.07
C VAL A 33 -17.38 17.07 -9.57
N PRO A 34 -18.55 17.12 -8.95
CA PRO A 34 -18.65 17.44 -7.53
C PRO A 34 -17.92 16.40 -6.67
N PRO A 35 -17.27 16.84 -5.57
CA PRO A 35 -16.63 15.93 -4.65
C PRO A 35 -17.64 14.99 -4.00
N VAL A 36 -17.37 13.70 -4.08
CA VAL A 36 -18.23 12.66 -3.52
C VAL A 36 -17.42 11.71 -2.64
N CYS A 37 -18.11 11.12 -1.66
CA CYS A 37 -17.54 10.10 -0.80
C CYS A 37 -16.98 8.94 -1.62
N ALA A 38 -15.73 8.61 -1.39
CA ALA A 38 -15.04 7.53 -2.11
C ALA A 38 -15.71 6.16 -1.93
N ALA A 39 -16.52 5.94 -0.89
CA ALA A 39 -17.22 4.68 -0.66
C ALA A 39 -18.70 4.72 -1.09
N CYS A 40 -19.51 5.61 -0.52
CA CYS A 40 -20.97 5.63 -0.72
C CYS A 40 -21.45 6.60 -1.79
N ARG A 41 -20.56 7.42 -2.38
CA ARG A 41 -20.89 8.44 -3.40
C ARG A 41 -21.73 9.61 -2.89
N GLY A 42 -22.03 9.73 -1.60
CA GLY A 42 -22.68 10.90 -1.02
C GLY A 42 -21.84 12.17 -1.22
N ALA A 43 -22.50 13.33 -1.40
CA ALA A 43 -21.84 14.61 -1.62
C ALA A 43 -20.90 14.99 -0.46
N LEU A 44 -19.77 15.60 -0.78
CA LEU A 44 -18.76 16.07 0.16
C LEU A 44 -18.24 17.46 -0.23
N SER A 45 -17.46 18.06 0.66
CA SER A 45 -16.75 19.32 0.41
C SER A 45 -15.35 19.15 -0.19
N SER A 46 -14.82 17.92 -0.22
CA SER A 46 -13.46 17.64 -0.71
C SER A 46 -13.36 16.29 -1.40
N HIS A 47 -12.47 16.21 -2.41
CA HIS A 47 -12.18 14.97 -3.14
C HIS A 47 -11.31 14.00 -2.33
N HIS A 48 -11.29 12.73 -2.78
CA HIS A 48 -10.44 11.65 -2.25
C HIS A 48 -10.60 11.39 -0.75
N THR A 49 -11.81 11.61 -0.22
CA THR A 49 -12.11 11.41 1.21
C THR A 49 -13.40 10.61 1.41
N LEU A 50 -13.73 10.32 2.65
CA LEU A 50 -14.94 9.63 3.08
C LEU A 50 -15.87 10.56 3.86
N CYS A 51 -17.18 10.31 3.78
CA CYS A 51 -18.12 10.91 4.72
C CYS A 51 -17.94 10.32 6.12
N ALA A 52 -18.43 11.03 7.14
CA ALA A 52 -18.27 10.63 8.53
C ALA A 52 -18.80 9.21 8.83
N ALA A 53 -19.90 8.80 8.19
CA ALA A 53 -20.46 7.46 8.35
C ALA A 53 -19.53 6.39 7.78
N CYS A 54 -19.04 6.57 6.55
CA CYS A 54 -18.09 5.64 5.94
C CYS A 54 -16.75 5.62 6.67
N TRP A 55 -16.28 6.77 7.19
CA TRP A 55 -15.04 6.83 7.96
C TRP A 55 -15.14 6.01 9.25
N ARG A 56 -16.24 6.12 9.99
CA ARG A 56 -16.49 5.34 11.23
C ARG A 56 -16.58 3.84 10.98
N ASP A 57 -17.00 3.43 9.78
CA ASP A 57 -17.10 2.02 9.37
C ASP A 57 -15.76 1.45 8.85
N VAL A 58 -14.67 2.23 8.82
CA VAL A 58 -13.34 1.72 8.50
C VAL A 58 -12.70 1.12 9.75
N GLY A 59 -12.47 -0.16 9.75
CA GLY A 59 -11.72 -0.85 10.79
C GLY A 59 -10.22 -0.62 10.61
N PHE A 60 -9.68 0.52 11.07
CA PHE A 60 -8.24 0.77 11.06
C PHE A 60 -7.52 -0.13 12.04
N ILE A 61 -6.39 -0.70 11.60
CA ILE A 61 -5.50 -1.47 12.45
C ILE A 61 -4.58 -0.51 13.18
N ARG A 62 -4.51 -0.60 14.51
CA ARG A 62 -3.78 0.32 15.39
C ARG A 62 -2.88 -0.44 16.36
N ALA A 63 -1.78 0.21 16.74
CA ALA A 63 -0.89 -0.27 17.79
C ALA A 63 -1.65 -0.51 19.13
N PRO A 64 -1.15 -1.42 19.99
CA PRO A 64 0.08 -2.21 19.82
C PRO A 64 -0.07 -3.35 18.82
N LEU A 65 0.97 -3.63 18.03
CA LEU A 65 0.94 -4.63 16.96
C LEU A 65 2.02 -5.70 17.17
N CYS A 66 1.69 -6.92 16.73
CA CYS A 66 2.72 -7.93 16.51
C CYS A 66 3.72 -7.44 15.46
N ASP A 67 4.99 -7.36 15.79
CA ASP A 67 6.00 -6.83 14.90
C ASP A 67 6.08 -7.61 13.57
N ARG A 68 5.96 -8.94 13.62
CA ARG A 68 6.02 -9.77 12.42
C ARG A 68 4.74 -9.76 11.59
N LEU A 69 3.57 -10.00 12.21
CA LEU A 69 2.31 -10.18 11.47
C LEU A 69 1.53 -8.89 11.27
N GLY A 70 1.81 -7.81 12.03
CA GLY A 70 1.05 -6.57 12.01
C GLY A 70 -0.40 -6.71 12.54
N ILE A 71 -0.69 -7.79 13.27
CA ILE A 71 -1.99 -7.98 13.95
C ILE A 71 -1.97 -7.27 15.30
N PRO A 72 -3.10 -6.73 15.78
CA PRO A 72 -3.18 -6.12 17.10
C PRO A 72 -2.82 -7.08 18.22
N LEU A 73 -2.17 -6.55 19.24
CA LEU A 73 -1.89 -7.22 20.49
C LEU A 73 -2.85 -6.74 21.58
N PRO A 74 -3.19 -7.56 22.58
CA PRO A 74 -4.11 -7.18 23.63
C PRO A 74 -3.52 -6.16 24.63
N PHE A 75 -2.20 -5.99 24.65
CA PHE A 75 -1.49 -5.07 25.52
C PHE A 75 -0.19 -4.60 24.89
N ASP A 76 0.27 -3.41 25.32
CA ASP A 76 1.56 -2.84 24.96
C ASP A 76 2.64 -3.36 25.91
N THR A 77 3.73 -3.87 25.36
CA THR A 77 4.90 -4.37 26.13
C THR A 77 6.01 -3.34 26.20
N GLY A 78 5.83 -2.15 25.63
CA GLY A 78 6.84 -1.09 25.57
C GLY A 78 7.95 -1.30 24.53
N GLY A 79 7.81 -2.31 23.65
CA GLY A 79 8.81 -2.61 22.62
C GLY A 79 8.31 -3.59 21.55
N PRO A 80 9.19 -3.93 20.58
CA PRO A 80 8.83 -4.90 19.52
C PRO A 80 8.41 -6.25 20.12
N THR A 81 7.20 -6.69 19.80
CA THR A 81 6.60 -7.89 20.37
C THR A 81 6.11 -8.82 19.27
N VAL A 82 6.45 -10.10 19.40
CA VAL A 82 6.04 -11.15 18.48
C VAL A 82 4.90 -11.96 19.10
N SER A 83 3.76 -12.04 18.40
CA SER A 83 2.60 -12.81 18.88
C SER A 83 2.86 -14.32 18.88
N ALA A 84 2.14 -15.06 19.73
CA ALA A 84 2.19 -16.52 19.77
C ALA A 84 1.87 -17.13 18.38
N ALA A 85 0.97 -16.54 17.62
CA ALA A 85 0.64 -16.97 16.26
C ALA A 85 1.85 -16.88 15.32
N ALA A 86 2.64 -15.81 15.42
CA ALA A 86 3.86 -15.63 14.62
C ALA A 86 5.00 -16.56 15.04
N LEU A 87 5.05 -16.95 16.31
CA LEU A 87 6.01 -17.93 16.81
C LEU A 87 5.65 -19.36 16.38
N ALA A 88 4.36 -19.70 16.44
CA ALA A 88 3.87 -21.02 16.04
C ALA A 88 3.99 -21.29 14.54
N ASP A 89 3.82 -20.26 13.72
CA ASP A 89 3.92 -20.37 12.25
C ASP A 89 4.57 -19.10 11.69
N PRO A 90 5.91 -19.03 11.75
CA PRO A 90 6.66 -17.85 11.31
C PRO A 90 6.44 -17.57 9.82
N PRO A 91 6.12 -16.32 9.44
CA PRO A 91 6.08 -15.94 8.03
C PRO A 91 7.50 -15.92 7.44
N ASP A 92 7.59 -15.99 6.10
CA ASP A 92 8.86 -15.88 5.39
C ASP A 92 9.35 -14.41 5.25
N TYR A 93 8.52 -13.43 5.55
CA TYR A 93 8.88 -12.01 5.61
C TYR A 93 9.26 -11.59 7.04
N ASP A 94 9.89 -10.43 7.18
CA ASP A 94 10.35 -9.94 8.48
C ASP A 94 9.22 -9.25 9.24
N ARG A 95 8.60 -8.21 8.66
CA ARG A 95 7.52 -7.45 9.28
C ARG A 95 6.39 -7.23 8.28
N ALA A 96 5.16 -7.13 8.77
CA ALA A 96 4.02 -6.72 7.96
C ALA A 96 3.23 -5.60 8.63
N ARG A 97 2.67 -4.71 7.82
CA ARG A 97 1.67 -3.71 8.24
C ARG A 97 0.52 -3.69 7.25
N ALA A 98 -0.67 -3.55 7.76
CA ALA A 98 -1.86 -3.30 6.97
C ALA A 98 -2.61 -2.12 7.57
N ALA A 99 -3.16 -1.26 6.72
CA ALA A 99 -3.86 -0.06 7.20
C ALA A 99 -5.19 -0.41 7.86
N THR A 100 -5.90 -1.42 7.35
CA THR A 100 -7.28 -1.73 7.75
C THR A 100 -7.54 -3.23 7.80
N TYR A 101 -8.63 -3.62 8.47
CA TYR A 101 -9.24 -4.92 8.24
C TYR A 101 -9.99 -4.93 6.90
N PHE A 102 -9.98 -6.09 6.23
CA PHE A 102 -10.72 -6.29 4.98
C PHE A 102 -12.20 -6.54 5.26
N ALA A 103 -12.89 -5.50 5.71
CA ALA A 103 -14.31 -5.52 6.09
C ALA A 103 -14.95 -4.15 5.81
N GLY A 104 -16.28 -4.07 5.84
CA GLY A 104 -17.03 -2.83 5.77
C GLY A 104 -16.63 -1.90 4.61
N THR A 105 -16.39 -0.64 4.93
CA THR A 105 -15.98 0.38 3.96
C THR A 105 -14.65 0.07 3.29
N ALA A 106 -13.66 -0.44 4.01
CA ALA A 106 -12.37 -0.78 3.42
C ALA A 106 -12.51 -1.87 2.35
N GLN A 107 -13.33 -2.90 2.59
CA GLN A 107 -13.63 -3.94 1.62
C GLN A 107 -14.29 -3.35 0.35
N ARG A 108 -15.27 -2.46 0.50
CA ARG A 108 -15.93 -1.78 -0.65
C ARG A 108 -14.93 -0.97 -1.49
N LEU A 109 -14.02 -0.23 -0.83
CA LEU A 109 -12.99 0.56 -1.51
C LEU A 109 -12.00 -0.33 -2.28
N VAL A 110 -11.51 -1.39 -1.64
CA VAL A 110 -10.60 -2.35 -2.29
C VAL A 110 -11.29 -3.06 -3.46
N HIS A 111 -12.56 -3.41 -3.34
CA HIS A 111 -13.35 -3.98 -4.45
C HIS A 111 -13.49 -2.96 -5.60
N GLY A 112 -13.85 -1.70 -5.29
CA GLY A 112 -13.92 -0.62 -6.28
C GLY A 112 -12.58 -0.41 -7.01
N PHE A 113 -11.47 -0.42 -6.27
CA PHE A 113 -10.13 -0.33 -6.81
C PHE A 113 -9.75 -1.53 -7.70
N LYS A 114 -10.25 -2.74 -7.38
CA LYS A 114 -9.96 -3.97 -8.14
C LYS A 114 -10.78 -4.13 -9.41
N TYR A 115 -12.03 -3.71 -9.41
CA TYR A 115 -13.01 -4.13 -10.43
C TYR A 115 -13.73 -2.99 -11.15
N SER A 116 -13.66 -1.75 -10.66
CA SER A 116 -14.42 -0.62 -11.20
C SER A 116 -13.54 0.47 -11.82
N ASP A 117 -12.29 0.18 -12.16
CA ASP A 117 -11.27 1.11 -12.71
C ASP A 117 -11.14 2.43 -11.91
N ARG A 118 -11.39 2.37 -10.60
CA ARG A 118 -11.37 3.53 -9.70
C ARG A 118 -9.96 3.81 -9.23
N GLN A 119 -9.07 4.13 -10.17
CA GLN A 119 -7.65 4.39 -9.88
C GLN A 119 -7.43 5.62 -9.00
N GLU A 120 -8.40 6.55 -8.95
CA GLU A 120 -8.38 7.70 -8.04
C GLU A 120 -8.28 7.30 -6.56
N LEU A 121 -8.77 6.09 -6.21
CA LEU A 121 -8.69 5.55 -4.85
C LEU A 121 -7.25 5.34 -4.36
N ARG A 122 -6.26 5.26 -5.28
CA ARG A 122 -4.85 5.13 -4.90
C ARG A 122 -4.39 6.23 -3.94
N VAL A 123 -4.92 7.45 -4.11
CA VAL A 123 -4.53 8.61 -3.28
C VAL A 123 -4.94 8.39 -1.83
N LEU A 124 -6.20 7.97 -1.60
CA LEU A 124 -6.73 7.67 -0.28
C LEU A 124 -6.07 6.44 0.34
N LEU A 125 -6.02 5.34 -0.42
CA LEU A 125 -5.46 4.07 0.05
C LEU A 125 -3.95 4.19 0.31
N GLY A 126 -3.22 4.91 -0.55
CA GLY A 126 -1.80 5.19 -0.36
C GLY A 126 -1.52 6.03 0.89
N ALA A 127 -2.40 7.00 1.22
CA ALA A 127 -2.27 7.75 2.46
C ALA A 127 -2.43 6.85 3.70
N TRP A 128 -3.41 5.94 3.67
CA TRP A 128 -3.61 4.98 4.75
C TRP A 128 -2.43 4.02 4.91
N MET A 129 -1.93 3.50 3.79
CA MET A 129 -0.74 2.62 3.80
C MET A 129 0.49 3.36 4.35
N GLN A 130 0.73 4.60 3.92
CA GLN A 130 1.85 5.39 4.42
C GLN A 130 1.77 5.60 5.93
N ALA A 131 0.59 5.93 6.45
CA ALA A 131 0.39 6.11 7.89
C ALA A 131 0.60 4.80 8.68
N ALA A 132 0.12 3.66 8.15
CA ALA A 132 0.22 2.37 8.82
C ALA A 132 1.63 1.75 8.78
N GLY A 133 2.40 2.06 7.74
CA GLY A 133 3.71 1.46 7.49
C GLY A 133 4.88 2.41 7.62
N HIS A 134 4.74 3.53 8.36
CA HIS A 134 5.80 4.53 8.50
C HIS A 134 7.13 3.91 8.96
N ASP A 135 7.07 3.00 9.95
CA ASP A 135 8.22 2.28 10.48
C ASP A 135 8.90 1.34 9.47
N LEU A 136 8.16 0.86 8.47
CA LEU A 136 8.71 0.04 7.39
C LEU A 136 9.32 0.92 6.29
N LEU A 137 8.71 2.08 6.04
CA LEU A 137 9.13 3.01 5.00
C LEU A 137 10.48 3.67 5.31
N ASP A 138 10.76 3.92 6.59
CA ASP A 138 12.03 4.51 7.05
C ASP A 138 13.22 3.59 6.80
N ASP A 139 12.99 2.28 6.84
CA ASP A 139 14.03 1.25 6.65
C ASP A 139 14.15 0.76 5.20
N ALA A 140 13.17 1.03 4.35
CA ALA A 140 13.09 0.48 3.01
C ALA A 140 14.08 1.12 2.03
N HIS A 141 14.73 0.31 1.19
CA HIS A 141 15.58 0.78 0.11
C HIS A 141 14.92 0.70 -1.27
N LEU A 142 13.97 -0.23 -1.45
CA LEU A 142 13.28 -0.47 -2.72
C LEU A 142 11.87 -0.97 -2.49
N ILE A 143 10.92 -0.40 -3.21
CA ILE A 143 9.53 -0.86 -3.26
C ILE A 143 9.36 -1.85 -4.42
N VAL A 144 8.80 -3.03 -4.12
CA VAL A 144 8.52 -4.07 -5.11
C VAL A 144 7.05 -4.50 -4.99
N PRO A 145 6.21 -4.30 -6.01
CA PRO A 145 4.84 -4.81 -5.97
C PRO A 145 4.76 -6.32 -6.22
N VAL A 146 3.80 -6.97 -5.57
CA VAL A 146 3.44 -8.36 -5.86
C VAL A 146 2.97 -8.47 -7.32
N PRO A 147 3.56 -9.37 -8.13
CA PRO A 147 3.21 -9.48 -9.54
C PRO A 147 1.89 -10.23 -9.72
N MET A 148 1.00 -9.64 -10.51
CA MET A 148 -0.29 -10.22 -10.86
C MET A 148 -0.13 -11.36 -11.90
N ASN A 149 -1.09 -12.27 -11.93
CA ASN A 149 -1.21 -13.27 -12.98
C ASN A 149 -1.53 -12.60 -14.33
N ARG A 150 -0.83 -13.00 -15.41
CA ARG A 150 -1.03 -12.46 -16.77
C ARG A 150 -2.49 -12.55 -17.25
N ARG A 151 -3.21 -13.64 -16.94
CA ARG A 151 -4.64 -13.77 -17.29
C ARG A 151 -5.48 -12.72 -16.55
N ARG A 152 -5.22 -12.47 -15.25
CA ARG A 152 -5.90 -11.43 -14.50
C ARG A 152 -5.52 -10.03 -14.98
N LEU A 153 -4.28 -9.82 -15.42
CA LEU A 153 -3.83 -8.56 -15.99
C LEU A 153 -4.59 -8.23 -17.29
N PHE A 154 -4.85 -9.25 -18.13
CA PHE A 154 -5.65 -9.10 -19.36
C PHE A 154 -7.09 -8.64 -19.07
N TRP A 155 -7.72 -9.20 -18.02
CA TRP A 155 -9.09 -8.83 -17.62
C TRP A 155 -9.18 -7.55 -16.78
N ARG A 156 -8.12 -7.19 -16.05
CA ARG A 156 -8.10 -6.04 -15.12
C ARG A 156 -7.39 -4.82 -15.67
N THR A 157 -6.75 -4.93 -16.82
CA THR A 157 -6.01 -3.84 -17.49
C THR A 157 -4.76 -3.36 -16.72
N PHE A 158 -4.71 -3.49 -15.37
CA PHE A 158 -3.60 -3.00 -14.54
C PHE A 158 -3.36 -3.87 -13.28
N ASN A 159 -2.14 -3.74 -12.72
CA ASN A 159 -1.76 -4.37 -11.47
C ASN A 159 -1.97 -3.38 -10.30
N GLN A 160 -2.95 -3.67 -9.44
CA GLN A 160 -3.28 -2.84 -8.28
C GLN A 160 -2.10 -2.61 -7.34
N ALA A 161 -1.33 -3.67 -7.05
CA ALA A 161 -0.13 -3.56 -6.22
C ALA A 161 0.91 -2.62 -6.85
N ALA A 162 1.04 -2.59 -8.19
CA ALA A 162 1.95 -1.67 -8.87
C ALA A 162 1.48 -0.22 -8.78
N ILE A 163 0.17 0.04 -8.90
CA ILE A 163 -0.39 1.40 -8.73
C ILE A 163 -0.14 1.90 -7.31
N LEU A 164 -0.39 1.06 -6.29
CA LEU A 164 -0.12 1.41 -4.89
C LEU A 164 1.37 1.62 -4.64
N ALA A 165 2.23 0.76 -5.19
CA ALA A 165 3.68 0.91 -5.09
C ALA A 165 4.16 2.25 -5.66
N HIS A 166 3.68 2.65 -6.83
CA HIS A 166 3.99 3.96 -7.41
C HIS A 166 3.45 5.12 -6.56
N GLU A 167 2.26 4.99 -5.99
CA GLU A 167 1.71 6.03 -5.11
C GLU A 167 2.54 6.18 -3.84
N ILE A 168 2.96 5.07 -3.21
CA ILE A 168 3.86 5.10 -2.05
C ILE A 168 5.22 5.68 -2.45
N GLY A 169 5.83 5.24 -3.55
CA GLY A 169 7.09 5.80 -4.04
C GLY A 169 7.01 7.31 -4.30
N ARG A 170 5.91 7.80 -4.90
CA ARG A 170 5.67 9.23 -5.10
C ARG A 170 5.57 10.02 -3.78
N ARG A 171 5.01 9.42 -2.73
CA ARG A 171 4.83 10.04 -1.40
C ARG A 171 6.11 10.07 -0.58
N THR A 172 6.96 9.05 -0.73
CA THR A 172 8.12 8.82 0.14
C THR A 172 9.46 9.13 -0.55
N GLY A 173 9.48 9.23 -1.88
CA GLY A 173 10.72 9.33 -2.66
C GLY A 173 11.43 7.99 -2.87
N LEU A 174 10.93 6.90 -2.30
CA LEU A 174 11.55 5.57 -2.45
C LEU A 174 11.47 5.06 -3.90
N PRO A 175 12.54 4.44 -4.42
CA PRO A 175 12.54 3.87 -5.75
C PRO A 175 11.57 2.68 -5.85
N VAL A 176 10.95 2.52 -7.03
CA VAL A 176 9.97 1.45 -7.30
C VAL A 176 10.45 0.58 -8.45
N SER A 177 10.44 -0.74 -8.28
CA SER A 177 10.76 -1.68 -9.35
C SER A 177 9.63 -2.68 -9.59
N VAL A 178 8.74 -2.38 -10.53
CA VAL A 178 7.62 -3.26 -10.93
C VAL A 178 8.06 -4.51 -11.67
N SER A 179 9.29 -4.58 -12.15
CA SER A 179 9.81 -5.68 -12.96
C SER A 179 10.84 -6.56 -12.25
N ALA A 180 11.25 -6.21 -11.02
CA ALA A 180 12.22 -7.00 -10.25
C ALA A 180 11.68 -8.38 -9.92
N LEU A 181 10.45 -8.45 -9.43
CA LEU A 181 9.75 -9.70 -9.16
C LEU A 181 8.79 -10.03 -10.29
N ARG A 182 8.79 -11.30 -10.74
CA ARG A 182 7.94 -11.76 -11.85
C ARG A 182 7.22 -13.03 -11.47
N ARG A 183 5.98 -13.17 -11.93
CA ARG A 183 5.25 -14.42 -11.88
C ARG A 183 5.66 -15.28 -13.07
N ARG A 184 6.22 -16.46 -12.81
CA ARG A 184 6.75 -17.40 -13.82
C ARG A 184 5.70 -18.40 -14.26
N ARG A 185 4.81 -18.84 -13.35
CA ARG A 185 3.81 -19.87 -13.57
C ARG A 185 2.42 -19.40 -13.15
N ALA A 186 1.40 -19.75 -13.93
CA ALA A 186 0.02 -19.64 -13.47
C ALA A 186 -0.21 -20.62 -12.32
N THR A 187 -0.90 -20.20 -11.28
CA THR A 187 -1.30 -21.04 -10.15
C THR A 187 -2.81 -21.24 -10.20
N MET A 188 -3.29 -22.36 -9.68
CA MET A 188 -4.73 -22.62 -9.53
C MET A 188 -5.38 -21.56 -8.63
N PRO A 189 -6.69 -21.27 -8.81
CA PRO A 189 -7.43 -20.46 -7.87
C PRO A 189 -7.25 -20.99 -6.43
N GLN A 190 -7.04 -20.09 -5.47
CA GLN A 190 -6.77 -20.50 -4.09
C GLN A 190 -8.06 -20.78 -3.28
N VAL A 191 -9.23 -20.52 -3.87
CA VAL A 191 -10.54 -20.81 -3.26
C VAL A 191 -10.68 -22.33 -3.10
N GLY A 192 -11.05 -22.76 -1.89
CA GLY A 192 -11.21 -24.19 -1.56
C GLY A 192 -9.92 -24.96 -1.23
N LEU A 193 -8.73 -24.35 -1.39
CA LEU A 193 -7.47 -25.02 -1.02
C LEU A 193 -7.17 -24.86 0.47
N THR A 194 -6.64 -25.92 1.10
CA THR A 194 -6.05 -25.86 2.44
C THR A 194 -4.79 -24.99 2.45
N ARG A 195 -4.31 -24.60 3.62
CA ARG A 195 -3.08 -23.80 3.77
C ARG A 195 -1.85 -24.51 3.15
N ALA A 196 -1.69 -25.79 3.41
CA ALA A 196 -0.61 -26.60 2.84
C ALA A 196 -0.69 -26.66 1.31
N GLN A 197 -1.87 -26.88 0.76
CA GLN A 197 -2.11 -26.88 -0.68
C GLN A 197 -1.83 -25.50 -1.33
N ARG A 198 -2.17 -24.39 -0.65
CA ARG A 198 -1.85 -23.04 -1.12
C ARG A 198 -0.33 -22.82 -1.16
N ARG A 199 0.42 -23.34 -0.16
CA ARG A 199 1.88 -23.25 -0.15
C ARG A 199 2.49 -23.98 -1.34
N VAL A 200 2.11 -25.24 -1.57
CA VAL A 200 2.56 -26.04 -2.71
C VAL A 200 2.17 -25.41 -4.04
N ASN A 201 0.94 -24.91 -4.15
CA ASN A 201 0.46 -24.21 -5.37
C ASN A 201 1.29 -22.97 -5.71
N MET A 202 1.89 -22.31 -4.71
CA MET A 202 2.72 -21.11 -4.90
C MET A 202 4.22 -21.40 -5.12
N GLU A 203 4.66 -22.64 -4.93
CA GLU A 203 6.06 -23.02 -5.18
C GLU A 203 6.44 -22.83 -6.65
N GLY A 204 7.60 -22.18 -6.89
CA GLY A 204 8.08 -21.87 -8.23
C GLY A 204 7.21 -20.87 -9.02
N ALA A 205 6.13 -20.32 -8.42
CA ALA A 205 5.25 -19.39 -9.11
C ALA A 205 5.91 -18.03 -9.36
N PHE A 206 6.91 -17.66 -8.56
CA PHE A 206 7.60 -16.37 -8.64
C PHE A 206 9.10 -16.53 -8.91
N GLY A 207 9.74 -15.45 -9.33
CA GLY A 207 11.19 -15.37 -9.53
C GLY A 207 11.67 -13.94 -9.71
N VAL A 208 12.89 -13.65 -9.26
CA VAL A 208 13.57 -12.39 -9.53
C VAL A 208 14.09 -12.39 -10.96
N ALA A 209 13.93 -11.28 -11.67
CA ALA A 209 14.50 -11.09 -13.00
C ALA A 209 16.02 -11.01 -12.90
N LYS A 210 16.77 -11.85 -13.63
CA LYS A 210 18.25 -11.92 -13.56
C LYS A 210 18.91 -10.53 -13.66
N ARG A 211 18.45 -9.68 -14.59
CA ARG A 211 18.97 -8.32 -14.81
C ARG A 211 18.66 -7.33 -13.68
N LYS A 212 17.78 -7.69 -12.74
CA LYS A 212 17.35 -6.84 -11.62
C LYS A 212 17.81 -7.35 -10.26
N ARG A 213 18.61 -8.43 -10.24
CA ARG A 213 19.10 -9.03 -9.00
C ARG A 213 19.93 -8.04 -8.17
N HIS A 214 20.74 -7.19 -8.82
CA HIS A 214 21.53 -6.16 -8.17
C HIS A 214 20.69 -5.10 -7.40
N LEU A 215 19.41 -4.93 -7.74
CA LEU A 215 18.49 -4.05 -7.00
C LEU A 215 17.93 -4.71 -5.73
N ILE A 216 18.09 -6.02 -5.60
CA ILE A 216 17.57 -6.82 -4.46
C ILE A 216 18.69 -7.16 -3.50
N ASP A 217 19.86 -7.52 -4.02
CA ASP A 217 21.00 -8.01 -3.26
C ASP A 217 21.50 -6.98 -2.25
N GLY A 218 21.52 -7.35 -0.96
CA GLY A 218 21.91 -6.50 0.17
C GLY A 218 20.88 -5.40 0.56
N HIS A 219 19.71 -5.32 -0.10
CA HIS A 219 18.73 -4.25 0.13
C HIS A 219 17.56 -4.71 1.00
N ASN A 220 16.99 -3.76 1.76
CA ASN A 220 15.72 -3.92 2.46
C ASN A 220 14.59 -3.67 1.46
N ILE A 221 13.77 -4.66 1.22
CA ILE A 221 12.70 -4.64 0.22
C ILE A 221 11.35 -4.44 0.90
N LEU A 222 10.60 -3.41 0.47
CA LEU A 222 9.20 -3.24 0.84
C LEU A 222 8.30 -3.87 -0.22
N LEU A 223 7.69 -5.00 0.10
CA LEU A 223 6.76 -5.72 -0.75
C LEU A 223 5.36 -5.11 -0.60
N ILE A 224 4.75 -4.66 -1.70
CA ILE A 224 3.41 -4.05 -1.72
C ILE A 224 2.39 -5.03 -2.30
N ASP A 225 1.25 -5.19 -1.60
CA ASP A 225 0.06 -5.84 -2.14
C ASP A 225 -1.20 -5.06 -1.70
N ASP A 226 -2.38 -5.42 -2.24
CA ASP A 226 -3.64 -4.79 -1.85
C ASP A 226 -4.23 -5.41 -0.56
N VAL A 227 -4.23 -6.75 -0.43
CA VAL A 227 -4.83 -7.45 0.71
C VAL A 227 -4.03 -8.68 1.11
N ILE A 228 -3.68 -8.77 2.39
CA ILE A 228 -3.22 -10.02 3.00
C ILE A 228 -4.43 -10.87 3.37
N THR A 229 -4.53 -12.06 2.77
CA THR A 229 -5.51 -13.08 3.17
C THR A 229 -4.82 -14.16 4.02
N THR A 230 -4.37 -15.23 3.41
CA THR A 230 -3.60 -16.30 4.08
C THR A 230 -2.08 -16.07 4.07
N GLY A 231 -1.63 -14.98 3.46
CA GLY A 231 -0.21 -14.68 3.30
C GLY A 231 0.56 -15.57 2.30
N ALA A 232 -0.07 -16.60 1.71
CA ALA A 232 0.63 -17.57 0.85
C ALA A 232 1.37 -16.94 -0.34
N THR A 233 0.76 -15.96 -1.00
CA THR A 233 1.36 -15.21 -2.11
C THR A 233 2.55 -14.38 -1.63
N ILE A 234 2.36 -13.66 -0.54
CA ILE A 234 3.36 -12.79 0.07
C ILE A 234 4.56 -13.59 0.56
N ASN A 235 4.34 -14.69 1.28
CA ASN A 235 5.40 -15.61 1.72
C ASN A 235 6.19 -16.17 0.53
N ALA A 236 5.51 -16.59 -0.55
CA ALA A 236 6.19 -17.08 -1.75
C ALA A 236 7.05 -15.99 -2.44
N CYS A 237 6.58 -14.73 -2.45
CA CYS A 237 7.33 -13.59 -2.95
C CYS A 237 8.53 -13.27 -2.06
N ALA A 238 8.35 -13.24 -0.73
CA ALA A 238 9.39 -12.97 0.24
C ALA A 238 10.53 -14.00 0.16
N ARG A 239 10.20 -15.30 0.13
CA ARG A 239 11.21 -16.38 -0.07
C ARG A 239 12.07 -16.17 -1.32
N VAL A 240 11.45 -15.74 -2.42
CA VAL A 240 12.17 -15.54 -3.68
C VAL A 240 13.08 -14.31 -3.61
N LEU A 241 12.66 -13.25 -2.91
CA LEU A 241 13.47 -12.05 -2.70
C LEU A 241 14.65 -12.33 -1.77
N LEU A 242 14.42 -13.02 -0.65
CA LEU A 242 15.49 -13.45 0.28
C LEU A 242 16.51 -14.37 -0.40
N ARG A 243 16.06 -15.36 -1.19
CA ARG A 243 16.96 -16.21 -2.00
C ARG A 243 17.72 -15.43 -3.08
N ALA A 244 17.25 -14.27 -3.48
CA ALA A 244 17.94 -13.39 -4.42
C ALA A 244 18.94 -12.46 -3.74
N GLY A 245 19.07 -12.51 -2.40
CA GLY A 245 20.03 -11.75 -1.60
C GLY A 245 19.42 -10.54 -0.88
N ALA A 246 18.07 -10.36 -0.83
CA ALA A 246 17.49 -9.30 -0.02
C ALA A 246 17.96 -9.41 1.44
N ALA A 247 18.39 -8.30 2.04
CA ALA A 247 18.81 -8.25 3.44
C ALA A 247 17.58 -8.41 4.36
N ARG A 248 16.44 -7.83 3.98
CA ARG A 248 15.16 -7.91 4.69
C ARG A 248 14.00 -7.78 3.70
N VAL A 249 12.86 -8.39 4.02
CA VAL A 249 11.62 -8.23 3.26
C VAL A 249 10.50 -7.85 4.22
N ASP A 250 10.08 -6.60 4.16
CA ASP A 250 8.91 -6.10 4.87
C ASP A 250 7.70 -6.05 3.92
N VAL A 251 6.49 -6.05 4.47
CA VAL A 251 5.23 -6.11 3.72
C VAL A 251 4.31 -4.97 4.13
N LEU A 252 3.75 -4.26 3.15
CA LEU A 252 2.77 -3.21 3.39
C LEU A 252 1.56 -3.39 2.48
N THR A 253 0.35 -3.40 3.06
CA THR A 253 -0.91 -3.60 2.34
C THR A 253 -1.99 -2.61 2.76
N VAL A 254 -3.03 -2.46 1.93
CA VAL A 254 -4.21 -1.67 2.29
C VAL A 254 -4.99 -2.35 3.41
N ALA A 255 -5.17 -3.68 3.30
CA ALA A 255 -6.00 -4.40 4.26
C ALA A 255 -5.45 -5.81 4.54
N MET A 256 -5.85 -6.36 5.69
CA MET A 256 -5.71 -7.78 6.00
C MET A 256 -7.06 -8.39 6.37
N VAL A 257 -7.23 -9.66 6.00
CA VAL A 257 -8.38 -10.43 6.49
C VAL A 257 -8.12 -10.76 7.96
N ALA A 258 -9.09 -10.42 8.83
CA ALA A 258 -9.02 -10.81 10.23
C ALA A 258 -8.90 -12.35 10.29
N GLY A 259 -7.84 -12.86 10.92
CA GLY A 259 -7.85 -14.24 11.41
C GLY A 259 -8.93 -14.39 12.48
N GLU A 260 -9.10 -15.58 13.05
CA GLU A 260 -10.09 -15.87 14.10
C GLU A 260 -9.86 -15.11 15.44
N VAL A 261 -9.28 -13.92 15.40
CA VAL A 261 -9.23 -13.03 16.56
C VAL A 261 -10.60 -12.33 16.63
N PRO A 262 -11.40 -12.57 17.69
CA PRO A 262 -12.67 -11.87 17.87
C PRO A 262 -12.39 -10.37 17.85
N LEU A 263 -13.04 -9.66 16.94
CA LEU A 263 -13.15 -8.20 17.02
C LEU A 263 -14.03 -7.92 18.23
N THR A 264 -13.42 -7.71 19.39
CA THR A 264 -14.14 -7.17 20.55
C THR A 264 -14.48 -5.72 20.22
N PRO A 265 -15.73 -5.29 20.42
CA PRO A 265 -16.23 -3.98 20.05
C PRO A 265 -15.54 -2.84 20.79
#